data_172f4e64e62dd9e1ff6130fb176cfdfc
#
_entry.id   172f4e64e62dd9e1ff6130fb176cfdfc
#
_cell.length_a   1.000
_cell.length_b   1.000
_cell.length_c   1.000
_cell.angle_alpha   90.00
_cell.angle_beta   90.00
_cell.angle_gamma   90.00
#
_symmetry.space_group_name_H-M   'P 1'
#
loop_
_entity.id
_entity.type
_entity.pdbx_description
1 polymer ?
#
loop_
_entity_poly.entity_id
_entity_poly.type
_entity_poly.pdbx_seq_one_letter_code
_entity_poly.pdbx_strand_id
1 'polypeptide(L)'
;MIIEAIGENPDREGLKNTPERIVRIYEEILSGYSDKPDKYIKVFYKQENYEEIILVRDIALYSLCEHHLLPFFGKAHVAYIPGRNRIVGVSKIVRTVEVFAHRLQIQERLTTQIADTMMKGLKAQGVMVVIEAEHFCMTMRGVKKPGSKMVTSAVRGTFLKDAKTRSEAMSLINS
;
A
#
# COMPACT_ATOMS: atom_id res chain seq x y z
N MET A 1 -19.84 15.91 -19.95
CA MET A 1 -19.03 14.82 -19.31
C MET A 1 -17.60 14.86 -19.84
N ILE A 2 -16.65 14.05 -19.27
CA ILE A 2 -15.24 14.09 -19.72
C ILE A 2 -15.10 13.81 -21.21
N ILE A 3 -15.83 12.82 -21.75
CA ILE A 3 -15.77 12.44 -23.17
C ILE A 3 -16.13 13.63 -24.08
N GLU A 4 -17.18 14.35 -23.78
CA GLU A 4 -17.61 15.54 -24.53
C GLU A 4 -16.63 16.70 -24.35
N ALA A 5 -16.10 16.87 -23.13
CA ALA A 5 -15.15 17.95 -22.82
C ALA A 5 -13.83 17.84 -23.59
N ILE A 6 -13.42 16.61 -23.98
CA ILE A 6 -12.24 16.37 -24.80
C ILE A 6 -12.56 16.41 -26.32
N GLY A 7 -13.81 16.67 -26.72
CA GLY A 7 -14.25 16.75 -28.12
C GLY A 7 -14.58 15.41 -28.78
N GLU A 8 -14.76 14.33 -28.01
CA GLU A 8 -15.09 13.00 -28.52
C GLU A 8 -16.59 12.75 -28.48
N ASN A 9 -17.11 11.96 -29.43
CA ASN A 9 -18.51 11.59 -29.50
C ASN A 9 -18.85 10.45 -28.52
N PRO A 10 -19.66 10.69 -27.46
CA PRO A 10 -20.00 9.67 -26.47
C PRO A 10 -20.86 8.53 -27.04
N ASP A 11 -21.59 8.77 -28.15
CA ASP A 11 -22.47 7.79 -28.78
C ASP A 11 -21.75 6.83 -29.74
N ARG A 12 -20.47 7.07 -29.98
CA ARG A 12 -19.63 6.16 -30.78
C ARG A 12 -19.63 4.76 -30.15
N GLU A 13 -19.79 3.70 -30.96
CA GLU A 13 -19.93 2.30 -30.52
C GLU A 13 -18.95 1.88 -29.44
N GLY A 14 -17.67 2.24 -29.57
CA GLY A 14 -16.62 1.93 -28.59
C GLY A 14 -16.78 2.66 -27.26
N LEU A 15 -17.51 3.78 -27.20
CA LEU A 15 -17.65 4.62 -26.01
C LEU A 15 -19.02 4.53 -25.32
N LYS A 16 -20.05 4.02 -26.02
CA LYS A 16 -21.43 3.95 -25.52
C LYS A 16 -21.54 3.33 -24.13
N ASN A 17 -20.75 2.28 -23.85
CA ASN A 17 -20.77 1.58 -22.56
C ASN A 17 -19.62 2.00 -21.62
N THR A 18 -18.85 3.03 -21.98
CA THR A 18 -17.70 3.49 -21.17
C THR A 18 -18.12 4.02 -19.80
N PRO A 19 -19.22 4.79 -19.64
CA PRO A 19 -19.65 5.25 -18.32
C PRO A 19 -19.88 4.11 -17.33
N GLU A 20 -20.60 3.06 -17.75
CA GLU A 20 -20.85 1.89 -16.89
C GLU A 20 -19.58 1.10 -16.58
N ARG A 21 -18.67 0.96 -17.57
CA ARG A 21 -17.39 0.28 -17.35
C ARG A 21 -16.54 1.03 -16.34
N ILE A 22 -16.50 2.35 -16.39
CA ILE A 22 -15.78 3.18 -15.43
C ILE A 22 -16.31 2.99 -14.02
N VAL A 23 -17.65 3.00 -13.83
CA VAL A 23 -18.26 2.76 -12.52
C VAL A 23 -17.80 1.42 -11.95
N ARG A 24 -17.89 0.34 -12.71
CA ARG A 24 -17.49 -1.01 -12.27
C ARG A 24 -15.99 -1.09 -11.92
N ILE A 25 -15.13 -0.49 -12.73
CA ILE A 25 -13.70 -0.44 -12.45
C ILE A 25 -13.43 0.29 -11.12
N TYR A 26 -14.06 1.44 -10.89
CA TYR A 26 -13.85 2.19 -9.66
C TYR A 26 -14.44 1.49 -8.42
N GLU A 27 -15.56 0.76 -8.55
CA GLU A 27 -16.07 -0.10 -7.48
C GLU A 27 -15.06 -1.18 -7.08
N GLU A 28 -14.37 -1.80 -8.06
CA GLU A 28 -13.35 -2.82 -7.84
C GLU A 28 -12.09 -2.24 -7.22
N ILE A 29 -11.46 -1.27 -7.88
CA ILE A 29 -10.14 -0.74 -7.48
C ILE A 29 -10.21 0.17 -6.25
N LEU A 30 -11.40 0.62 -5.83
CA LEU A 30 -11.64 1.39 -4.60
C LEU A 30 -12.40 0.58 -3.54
N SER A 31 -12.44 -0.73 -3.65
CA SER A 31 -13.11 -1.64 -2.70
C SER A 31 -12.61 -1.52 -1.26
N GLY A 32 -11.42 -0.95 -1.05
CA GLY A 32 -10.85 -0.70 0.26
C GLY A 32 -11.65 0.26 1.14
N TYR A 33 -12.57 1.06 0.58
CA TYR A 33 -13.49 1.88 1.38
C TYR A 33 -14.57 1.06 2.07
N SER A 34 -14.96 -0.06 1.47
CA SER A 34 -15.96 -1.00 2.04
C SER A 34 -15.32 -2.02 2.97
N ASP A 35 -13.97 -2.06 3.04
CA ASP A 35 -13.23 -3.02 3.85
C ASP A 35 -12.50 -2.38 5.04
N LYS A 36 -12.41 -3.16 6.15
CA LYS A 36 -11.76 -2.73 7.39
C LYS A 36 -10.47 -3.52 7.62
N PRO A 37 -9.28 -2.88 7.58
CA PRO A 37 -8.00 -3.57 7.72
C PRO A 37 -7.86 -4.29 9.06
N ASP A 38 -8.46 -3.77 10.14
CA ASP A 38 -8.39 -4.36 11.49
C ASP A 38 -8.93 -5.79 11.55
N LYS A 39 -9.82 -6.20 10.64
CA LYS A 39 -10.35 -7.57 10.62
C LYS A 39 -9.29 -8.61 10.28
N TYR A 40 -8.27 -8.21 9.52
CA TYR A 40 -7.20 -9.11 9.09
C TYR A 40 -6.13 -9.34 10.15
N ILE A 41 -5.94 -8.40 11.05
CA ILE A 41 -4.86 -8.46 12.06
C ILE A 41 -5.33 -9.09 13.38
N LYS A 42 -6.41 -9.86 13.36
CA LYS A 42 -6.97 -10.50 14.57
C LYS A 42 -6.54 -11.96 14.76
N VAL A 43 -5.95 -12.58 13.75
CA VAL A 43 -5.59 -14.01 13.79
C VAL A 43 -4.10 -14.13 14.08
N PHE A 44 -3.79 -14.58 15.29
CA PHE A 44 -2.41 -14.77 15.74
C PHE A 44 -2.13 -16.25 15.95
N TYR A 45 -0.93 -16.65 15.60
CA TYR A 45 -0.36 -17.93 16.01
C TYR A 45 0.46 -17.67 17.27
N LYS A 46 0.20 -18.44 18.32
CA LYS A 46 1.06 -18.48 19.50
C LYS A 46 2.27 -19.33 19.14
N GLN A 47 3.35 -18.69 18.81
CA GLN A 47 4.64 -19.34 18.59
C GLN A 47 5.53 -19.05 19.79
N GLU A 48 6.38 -19.98 20.13
CA GLU A 48 7.33 -19.83 21.22
C GLU A 48 8.34 -18.74 20.87
N ASN A 49 8.45 -17.71 21.71
CA ASN A 49 9.53 -16.72 21.81
C ASN A 49 10.25 -16.32 20.50
N TYR A 50 9.51 -15.86 19.49
CA TYR A 50 10.12 -15.27 18.31
C TYR A 50 10.18 -13.75 18.48
N GLU A 51 11.40 -13.20 18.60
CA GLU A 51 11.65 -11.78 18.86
C GLU A 51 12.40 -11.09 17.70
N GLU A 52 12.64 -11.82 16.62
CA GLU A 52 13.39 -11.35 15.47
C GLU A 52 12.49 -10.62 14.45
N ILE A 53 13.13 -10.01 13.46
CA ILE A 53 12.45 -9.31 12.38
C ILE A 53 11.72 -10.31 11.50
N ILE A 54 10.43 -10.09 11.28
CA ILE A 54 9.64 -10.75 10.23
C ILE A 54 9.42 -9.74 9.11
N LEU A 55 9.90 -10.07 7.91
CA LEU A 55 9.76 -9.25 6.71
C LEU A 55 8.90 -9.95 5.66
N VAL A 56 7.91 -9.24 5.14
CA VAL A 56 7.23 -9.58 3.90
C VAL A 56 7.59 -8.51 2.89
N ARG A 57 8.37 -8.89 1.88
CA ARG A 57 8.86 -7.97 0.86
C ARG A 57 8.21 -8.21 -0.51
N ASP A 58 8.39 -7.26 -1.40
CA ASP A 58 7.93 -7.32 -2.79
C ASP A 58 6.42 -7.52 -2.94
N ILE A 59 5.63 -6.99 -2.00
CA ILE A 59 4.18 -6.99 -2.10
C ILE A 59 3.81 -6.06 -3.26
N ALA A 60 3.28 -6.61 -4.34
CA ALA A 60 2.82 -5.81 -5.48
C ALA A 60 1.76 -4.80 -5.01
N LEU A 61 1.90 -3.55 -5.45
CA LEU A 61 1.06 -2.44 -5.03
C LEU A 61 0.49 -1.73 -6.25
N TYR A 62 -0.83 -1.55 -6.25
CA TYR A 62 -1.56 -0.70 -7.20
C TYR A 62 -2.49 0.21 -6.41
N SER A 63 -2.45 1.51 -6.67
CA SER A 63 -3.30 2.48 -5.99
C SER A 63 -3.63 3.66 -6.92
N LEU A 64 -4.57 4.51 -6.53
CA LEU A 64 -4.94 5.71 -7.25
C LEU A 64 -4.52 6.97 -6.50
N CYS A 65 -3.81 7.85 -7.21
CA CYS A 65 -3.49 9.17 -6.73
C CYS A 65 -4.77 10.01 -6.56
N GLU A 66 -5.04 10.51 -5.35
CA GLU A 66 -6.26 11.28 -5.06
C GLU A 66 -6.37 12.60 -5.84
N HIS A 67 -5.22 13.17 -6.25
CA HIS A 67 -5.20 14.46 -6.95
C HIS A 67 -5.63 14.37 -8.42
N HIS A 68 -5.34 13.23 -9.08
CA HIS A 68 -5.50 13.10 -10.53
C HIS A 68 -6.33 11.89 -10.95
N LEU A 69 -6.69 11.01 -10.01
CA LEU A 69 -7.30 9.70 -10.28
C LEU A 69 -6.48 8.84 -11.26
N LEU A 70 -5.17 9.10 -11.35
CA LEU A 70 -4.24 8.30 -12.12
C LEU A 70 -3.56 7.28 -11.19
N PRO A 71 -3.24 6.08 -11.72
CA PRO A 71 -2.61 5.05 -10.91
C PRO A 71 -1.17 5.40 -10.51
N PHE A 72 -0.76 4.84 -9.40
CA PHE A 72 0.64 4.61 -9.07
C PHE A 72 0.79 3.14 -8.67
N PHE A 73 1.93 2.56 -8.99
CA PHE A 73 2.17 1.14 -8.79
C PHE A 73 3.62 0.87 -8.44
N GLY A 74 3.85 -0.20 -7.74
CA GLY A 74 5.18 -0.56 -7.29
C GLY A 74 5.17 -1.70 -6.30
N LYS A 75 5.96 -1.57 -5.25
CA LYS A 75 6.15 -2.60 -4.23
C LYS A 75 6.06 -2.01 -2.83
N ALA A 76 5.44 -2.77 -1.93
CA ALA A 76 5.47 -2.50 -0.50
C ALA A 76 6.28 -3.58 0.22
N HIS A 77 7.03 -3.16 1.23
CA HIS A 77 7.80 -4.02 2.13
C HIS A 77 7.34 -3.73 3.55
N VAL A 78 6.95 -4.77 4.27
CA VAL A 78 6.42 -4.65 5.63
C VAL A 78 7.24 -5.52 6.56
N ALA A 79 8.00 -4.89 7.46
CA ALA A 79 8.74 -5.56 8.52
C ALA A 79 8.09 -5.29 9.88
N TYR A 80 8.08 -6.30 10.75
CA TYR A 80 7.66 -6.13 12.14
C TYR A 80 8.44 -7.03 13.08
N ILE A 81 8.56 -6.62 14.33
CA ILE A 81 9.06 -7.43 15.45
C ILE A 81 7.86 -7.80 16.31
N PRO A 82 7.55 -9.11 16.48
CA PRO A 82 6.38 -9.54 17.23
C PRO A 82 6.38 -9.02 18.66
N GLY A 83 5.21 -8.60 19.15
CA GLY A 83 4.99 -8.29 20.55
C GLY A 83 4.26 -9.44 21.24
N ARG A 84 4.76 -9.89 22.42
CA ARG A 84 4.14 -10.97 23.20
C ARG A 84 3.85 -12.24 22.37
N ASN A 85 4.79 -12.63 21.51
CA ASN A 85 4.73 -13.83 20.64
C ASN A 85 3.53 -13.86 19.67
N ARG A 86 3.11 -12.69 19.19
CA ARG A 86 2.00 -12.57 18.24
C ARG A 86 2.52 -12.55 16.81
N ILE A 87 2.54 -13.72 16.18
CA ILE A 87 2.83 -13.86 14.76
C ILE A 87 1.53 -13.88 13.98
N VAL A 88 1.45 -13.05 12.93
CA VAL A 88 0.30 -13.00 12.05
C VAL A 88 0.59 -13.75 10.74
N GLY A 89 -0.43 -14.38 10.17
CA GLY A 89 -0.26 -15.04 8.88
C GLY A 89 0.11 -14.06 7.78
N VAL A 90 1.08 -14.42 6.93
CA VAL A 90 1.63 -13.57 5.85
C VAL A 90 0.54 -12.94 4.99
N SER A 91 -0.48 -13.72 4.60
CA SER A 91 -1.62 -13.23 3.80
C SER A 91 -2.41 -12.09 4.46
N LYS A 92 -2.34 -11.96 5.79
CA LYS A 92 -3.05 -10.90 6.52
C LYS A 92 -2.34 -9.57 6.39
N ILE A 93 -1.01 -9.60 6.31
CA ILE A 93 -0.16 -8.44 6.03
C ILE A 93 -0.46 -7.91 4.63
N VAL A 94 -0.41 -8.80 3.63
CA VAL A 94 -0.72 -8.45 2.23
C VAL A 94 -2.12 -7.82 2.12
N ARG A 95 -3.15 -8.46 2.71
CA ARG A 95 -4.52 -7.91 2.69
C ARG A 95 -4.63 -6.56 3.38
N THR A 96 -3.85 -6.31 4.42
CA THR A 96 -3.84 -4.98 5.06
C THR A 96 -3.29 -3.92 4.12
N VAL A 97 -2.22 -4.24 3.37
CA VAL A 97 -1.68 -3.35 2.34
C VAL A 97 -2.73 -3.08 1.26
N GLU A 98 -3.37 -4.12 0.74
CA GLU A 98 -4.41 -4.02 -0.30
C GLU A 98 -5.59 -3.15 0.10
N VAL A 99 -6.12 -3.31 1.32
CA VAL A 99 -7.25 -2.49 1.80
C VAL A 99 -6.94 -1.00 1.78
N PHE A 100 -5.71 -0.61 2.11
CA PHE A 100 -5.32 0.79 2.05
C PHE A 100 -4.95 1.24 0.64
N ALA A 101 -4.34 0.37 -0.16
CA ALA A 101 -4.00 0.65 -1.55
C ALA A 101 -5.27 0.85 -2.42
N HIS A 102 -6.33 0.09 -2.16
CA HIS A 102 -7.62 0.22 -2.84
C HIS A 102 -8.47 1.39 -2.31
N ARG A 103 -7.83 2.55 -2.12
CA ARG A 103 -8.45 3.83 -1.76
C ARG A 103 -7.81 4.95 -2.57
N LEU A 104 -8.43 6.13 -2.59
CA LEU A 104 -7.76 7.32 -3.09
C LEU A 104 -6.66 7.73 -2.12
N GLN A 105 -5.40 7.78 -2.61
CA GLN A 105 -4.22 7.89 -1.75
C GLN A 105 -3.22 8.94 -2.21
N ILE A 106 -2.43 9.37 -1.24
CA ILE A 106 -1.07 9.82 -1.43
C ILE A 106 -0.14 8.77 -0.79
N GLN A 107 1.02 8.54 -1.37
CA GLN A 107 1.90 7.44 -0.96
C GLN A 107 2.35 7.55 0.50
N GLU A 108 2.59 8.77 0.99
CA GLU A 108 2.97 9.05 2.39
C GLU A 108 1.89 8.62 3.39
N ARG A 109 0.62 8.94 3.08
CA ARG A 109 -0.52 8.52 3.90
C ARG A 109 -0.69 7.01 3.87
N LEU A 110 -0.61 6.40 2.70
CA LEU A 110 -0.68 4.96 2.52
C LEU A 110 0.35 4.24 3.40
N THR A 111 1.61 4.66 3.31
CA THR A 111 2.73 4.11 4.07
C THR A 111 2.49 4.22 5.58
N THR A 112 2.03 5.37 6.03
CA THR A 112 1.72 5.67 7.45
C THR A 112 0.55 4.83 7.96
N GLN A 113 -0.54 4.73 7.20
CA GLN A 113 -1.73 3.98 7.58
C GLN A 113 -1.45 2.49 7.75
N ILE A 114 -0.65 1.91 6.86
CA ILE A 114 -0.22 0.51 6.97
C ILE A 114 0.60 0.33 8.26
N ALA A 115 1.61 1.17 8.51
CA ALA A 115 2.48 1.06 9.66
C ALA A 115 1.69 1.19 10.99
N ASP A 116 0.80 2.17 11.09
CA ASP A 116 0.00 2.42 12.29
C ASP A 116 -0.98 1.27 12.57
N THR A 117 -1.62 0.75 11.52
CA THR A 117 -2.55 -0.38 11.65
C THR A 117 -1.83 -1.65 12.09
N MET A 118 -0.67 -1.94 11.49
CA MET A 118 0.17 -3.07 11.89
C MET A 118 0.64 -2.92 13.34
N MET A 119 1.16 -1.75 13.72
CA MET A 119 1.65 -1.48 15.08
C MET A 119 0.56 -1.69 16.13
N LYS A 120 -0.63 -1.11 15.91
CA LYS A 120 -1.77 -1.20 16.82
C LYS A 120 -2.35 -2.61 16.87
N GLY A 121 -2.59 -3.22 15.71
CA GLY A 121 -3.28 -4.51 15.63
C GLY A 121 -2.44 -5.67 16.15
N LEU A 122 -1.15 -5.70 15.83
CA LEU A 122 -0.22 -6.73 16.30
C LEU A 122 0.26 -6.50 17.73
N LYS A 123 0.11 -5.28 18.27
CA LYS A 123 0.85 -4.85 19.47
C LYS A 123 2.34 -5.17 19.34
N ALA A 124 2.88 -4.93 18.16
CA ALA A 124 4.26 -5.21 17.80
C ALA A 124 5.24 -4.38 18.64
N GLN A 125 6.46 -4.87 18.82
CA GLN A 125 7.55 -4.09 19.41
C GLN A 125 8.03 -2.98 18.46
N GLY A 126 7.98 -3.26 17.15
CA GLY A 126 8.29 -2.31 16.09
C GLY A 126 7.65 -2.70 14.77
N VAL A 127 7.42 -1.70 13.92
CA VAL A 127 6.95 -1.87 12.54
C VAL A 127 7.72 -0.92 11.65
N MET A 128 8.09 -1.40 10.47
CA MET A 128 8.69 -0.62 9.39
C MET A 128 7.96 -0.96 8.08
N VAL A 129 7.53 0.07 7.38
CA VAL A 129 6.93 -0.05 6.06
C VAL A 129 7.72 0.81 5.09
N VAL A 130 8.10 0.24 3.96
CA VAL A 130 8.74 0.95 2.85
C VAL A 130 7.91 0.71 1.60
N ILE A 131 7.59 1.77 0.86
CA ILE A 131 6.90 1.69 -0.42
C ILE A 131 7.74 2.39 -1.47
N GLU A 132 7.99 1.69 -2.57
CA GLU A 132 8.60 2.22 -3.78
C GLU A 132 7.60 2.14 -4.92
N ALA A 133 7.25 3.25 -5.55
CA ALA A 133 6.27 3.27 -6.62
C ALA A 133 6.55 4.32 -7.71
N GLU A 134 6.14 4.01 -8.92
CA GLU A 134 6.08 4.90 -10.06
C GLU A 134 4.67 5.50 -10.18
N HIS A 135 4.60 6.81 -10.43
CA HIS A 135 3.35 7.57 -10.46
C HIS A 135 3.02 8.04 -11.86
N PHE A 136 1.89 7.62 -12.42
CA PHE A 136 1.48 8.08 -13.76
C PHE A 136 1.20 9.58 -13.83
N CYS A 137 0.81 10.21 -12.74
CA CYS A 137 0.68 11.67 -12.70
C CYS A 137 2.01 12.41 -12.94
N MET A 138 3.14 11.74 -12.76
CA MET A 138 4.49 12.27 -13.01
C MET A 138 5.10 11.74 -14.31
N THR A 139 4.75 10.52 -14.74
CA THR A 139 5.40 9.87 -15.88
C THR A 139 4.73 10.20 -17.21
N MET A 140 3.40 10.16 -17.30
CA MET A 140 2.66 10.34 -18.56
C MET A 140 2.24 11.79 -18.83
N ARG A 141 2.28 12.66 -17.82
CA ARG A 141 1.91 14.08 -17.93
C ARG A 141 2.79 14.93 -17.00
N GLY A 142 2.63 16.25 -17.01
CA GLY A 142 3.40 17.18 -16.20
C GLY A 142 4.89 17.13 -16.52
N VAL A 143 5.71 16.67 -15.59
CA VAL A 143 7.18 16.63 -15.75
C VAL A 143 7.68 15.51 -16.67
N LYS A 144 6.84 14.53 -17.01
CA LYS A 144 7.11 13.45 -17.97
C LYS A 144 8.46 12.73 -17.73
N LYS A 145 8.61 12.17 -16.53
CA LYS A 145 9.82 11.42 -16.10
C LYS A 145 9.50 9.95 -15.87
N PRO A 146 9.38 9.12 -16.91
CA PRO A 146 9.19 7.68 -16.76
C PRO A 146 10.39 7.04 -16.05
N GLY A 147 10.14 5.99 -15.29
CA GLY A 147 11.17 5.29 -14.50
C GLY A 147 11.56 5.96 -13.19
N SER A 148 11.11 7.21 -12.96
CA SER A 148 11.32 7.87 -11.65
C SER A 148 10.44 7.23 -10.60
N LYS A 149 11.04 6.79 -9.49
CA LYS A 149 10.33 6.16 -8.38
C LYS A 149 10.31 7.06 -7.16
N MET A 150 9.19 7.09 -6.49
CA MET A 150 9.04 7.69 -5.18
C MET A 150 9.21 6.61 -4.13
N VAL A 151 10.06 6.87 -3.13
CA VAL A 151 10.25 5.97 -1.99
C VAL A 151 9.77 6.66 -0.73
N THR A 152 8.88 6.01 0.01
CA THR A 152 8.40 6.47 1.31
C THR A 152 8.63 5.42 2.38
N SER A 153 8.90 5.85 3.61
CA SER A 153 9.05 4.94 4.74
C SER A 153 8.29 5.43 5.97
N ALA A 154 7.77 4.49 6.75
CA ALA A 154 7.18 4.76 8.06
C ALA A 154 7.72 3.75 9.06
N VAL A 155 8.29 4.24 10.17
CA VAL A 155 8.88 3.43 11.24
C VAL A 155 8.18 3.69 12.57
N ARG A 156 7.99 2.63 13.36
CA ARG A 156 7.35 2.69 14.68
C ARG A 156 8.08 1.80 15.67
N GLY A 157 7.96 2.12 16.95
CA GLY A 157 8.52 1.30 18.03
C GLY A 157 10.05 1.17 17.94
N THR A 158 10.56 -0.06 17.98
CA THR A 158 12.00 -0.37 17.96
C THR A 158 12.69 0.17 16.70
N PHE A 159 12.07 0.04 15.53
CA PHE A 159 12.67 0.59 14.29
C PHE A 159 12.82 2.12 14.31
N LEU A 160 12.01 2.83 15.09
CA LEU A 160 12.17 4.28 15.25
C LEU A 160 13.31 4.61 16.22
N LYS A 161 13.43 3.83 17.32
CA LYS A 161 14.36 4.11 18.42
C LYS A 161 15.77 3.59 18.17
N ASP A 162 15.90 2.47 17.47
CA ASP A 162 17.19 1.82 17.22
C ASP A 162 17.57 1.83 15.73
N ALA A 163 18.66 2.52 15.43
CA ALA A 163 19.18 2.64 14.08
C ALA A 163 19.78 1.32 13.56
N LYS A 164 20.31 0.45 14.41
CA LYS A 164 20.89 -0.85 14.00
C LYS A 164 19.79 -1.79 13.51
N THR A 165 18.73 -1.95 14.28
CA THR A 165 17.57 -2.75 13.90
C THR A 165 16.92 -2.23 12.60
N ARG A 166 16.84 -0.91 12.44
CA ARG A 166 16.34 -0.31 11.19
C ARG A 166 17.26 -0.60 10.00
N SER A 167 18.59 -0.54 10.19
CA SER A 167 19.57 -0.84 9.15
C SER A 167 19.50 -2.32 8.73
N GLU A 168 19.33 -3.22 9.69
CA GLU A 168 19.16 -4.65 9.43
C GLU A 168 17.91 -4.90 8.56
N ALA A 169 16.76 -4.31 8.90
CA ALA A 169 15.56 -4.44 8.10
C ALA A 169 15.76 -3.90 6.67
N MET A 170 16.45 -2.76 6.51
CA MET A 170 16.79 -2.23 5.19
C MET A 170 17.69 -3.17 4.39
N SER A 171 18.67 -3.80 5.05
CA SER A 171 19.54 -4.81 4.42
C SER A 171 18.73 -6.01 3.91
N LEU A 172 17.79 -6.51 4.71
CA LEU A 172 16.89 -7.60 4.31
C LEU A 172 15.95 -7.22 3.15
N ILE A 173 15.53 -5.95 3.06
CA ILE A 173 14.74 -5.46 1.93
C ILE A 173 15.56 -5.45 0.64
N ASN A 174 16.83 -5.08 0.72
CA ASN A 174 17.72 -4.89 -0.43
C ASN A 174 18.47 -6.18 -0.85
N SER A 175 18.38 -7.25 -0.06
CA SER A 175 18.96 -8.56 -0.41
C SER A 175 18.14 -9.29 -1.47
#